data_cccfb7ed758478a42b660e5a27c44d1a
#
_entry.id   cccfb7ed758478a42b660e5a27c44d1a
#
_cell.length_a   1.000
_cell.length_b   1.000
_cell.length_c   1.000
_cell.angle_alpha   90.00
_cell.angle_beta   90.00
_cell.angle_gamma   90.00
#
_symmetry.space_group_name_H-M   'P 1'
#
loop_
_entity.id
_entity.type
_entity.pdbx_description
1 polymer ?
#
loop_
_entity_poly.entity_id
_entity_poly.type
_entity_poly.pdbx_seq_one_letter_code
_entity_poly.pdbx_strand_id
1 'polypeptide(L)'
;MIQNFRSPRARTAVCALLAGAMVCTACGDAPKDGAPYADLVAEVVPKIESEMGMSFKTPPKLETRSRDEVAMFVRKQLESERGRTQVAGQEAAYKLLGLVPDTMNLGGLLQRLLEEQIVGYYDPATKVLYVVDGANEVLLKQTVSHELVHALQDQYVRIDSIQNAVDDGDRQLAAQAVLEGQAVFMQLRIDPNAGPMLKMPGGWDSIRESIREGSVGMPVFASAPRAVREGLLFPYLGGADFVRRFVDVRPGKELLADLPVSTKQILNDSAYFGGGAAGRDLPVKVTLPEPLAGTVFYSNTFGEFETRLALVQHLRNDELARRAATGVDGDRYAVLKTPQGDALVWATVWDSPVDAAEFLDAMGDAARRRYELAKQEVPVGSSTRRLEVGATPARAARTVTLRLEQVSGKPVVIYMDLPAGMSAPIDPARITLDSPASGR
;
A
#
# COMPACT_ATOMS: atom_id res chain seq x y z
N MET A 1 -21.07 20.47 31.42
CA MET A 1 -21.62 19.13 31.69
C MET A 1 -21.72 18.42 30.35
N ILE A 2 -20.69 17.71 29.93
CA ILE A 2 -20.67 16.95 28.70
C ILE A 2 -20.71 15.49 29.13
N GLN A 3 -21.87 14.86 28.92
CA GLN A 3 -22.09 13.45 29.24
C GLN A 3 -21.42 12.57 28.19
N ASN A 4 -20.57 11.68 28.71
CA ASN A 4 -19.90 10.60 27.98
C ASN A 4 -20.94 9.62 27.39
N PHE A 5 -21.08 9.64 26.07
CA PHE A 5 -21.67 8.50 25.35
C PHE A 5 -20.55 7.50 25.01
N ARG A 6 -20.19 6.67 25.97
CA ARG A 6 -19.45 5.44 25.73
C ARG A 6 -20.46 4.33 25.45
N SER A 7 -20.79 4.09 24.20
CA SER A 7 -21.55 2.91 23.78
C SER A 7 -20.58 1.73 23.57
N PRO A 8 -20.79 0.57 24.21
CA PRO A 8 -19.94 -0.63 24.03
C PRO A 8 -20.07 -1.29 22.65
N ARG A 9 -20.95 -0.79 21.78
CA ARG A 9 -21.31 -1.42 20.48
C ARG A 9 -20.38 -1.08 19.31
N ALA A 10 -19.46 -0.11 19.45
CA ALA A 10 -18.56 0.30 18.38
C ALA A 10 -17.29 -0.56 18.25
N ARG A 11 -17.05 -1.50 19.16
CA ARG A 11 -15.79 -2.27 19.22
C ARG A 11 -15.69 -3.46 18.25
N THR A 12 -16.76 -3.81 17.54
CA THR A 12 -16.84 -5.05 16.76
C THR A 12 -16.68 -4.85 15.23
N ALA A 13 -16.58 -3.62 14.75
CA ALA A 13 -16.70 -3.31 13.32
C ALA A 13 -15.41 -3.47 12.48
N VAL A 14 -14.27 -3.75 13.11
CA VAL A 14 -12.95 -3.54 12.46
C VAL A 14 -12.27 -4.81 11.94
N CYS A 15 -12.69 -5.98 12.41
CA CYS A 15 -12.01 -7.23 12.04
C CYS A 15 -12.23 -7.70 10.59
N ALA A 16 -13.18 -7.16 9.87
CA ALA A 16 -13.49 -7.56 8.48
C ALA A 16 -12.66 -6.84 7.41
N LEU A 17 -11.94 -5.78 7.78
CA LEU A 17 -11.39 -4.82 6.82
C LEU A 17 -10.00 -5.17 6.25
N LEU A 18 -9.34 -6.20 6.73
CA LEU A 18 -7.97 -6.50 6.31
C LEU A 18 -7.82 -7.80 5.48
N ALA A 19 -8.95 -8.39 5.06
CA ALA A 19 -8.97 -9.72 4.44
C ALA A 19 -8.81 -9.74 2.90
N GLY A 20 -8.58 -8.62 2.26
CA GLY A 20 -8.67 -8.52 0.82
C GLY A 20 -7.38 -8.26 0.09
N ALA A 21 -6.39 -9.12 0.10
CA ALA A 21 -5.32 -8.96 -0.88
C ALA A 21 -4.41 -10.18 -0.99
N MET A 22 -4.82 -11.20 -1.70
CA MET A 22 -3.89 -12.03 -2.48
C MET A 22 -4.63 -13.03 -3.36
N VAL A 23 -4.42 -12.93 -4.64
CA VAL A 23 -5.02 -13.77 -5.67
C VAL A 23 -4.10 -14.92 -6.02
N CYS A 24 -4.57 -16.13 -6.08
CA CYS A 24 -4.10 -17.18 -6.96
C CYS A 24 -4.96 -18.44 -7.04
N THR A 25 -4.79 -19.12 -8.13
CA THR A 25 -5.46 -20.30 -8.64
C THR A 25 -5.35 -21.54 -7.79
N ALA A 26 -6.48 -22.21 -7.49
CA ALA A 26 -6.52 -23.61 -7.12
C ALA A 26 -7.85 -24.27 -7.52
N CYS A 27 -7.80 -25.48 -8.07
CA CYS A 27 -8.93 -26.32 -8.40
C CYS A 27 -9.65 -26.82 -7.13
N GLY A 28 -10.97 -26.74 -7.07
CA GLY A 28 -11.79 -27.18 -5.94
C GLY A 28 -13.07 -27.90 -6.37
N ASP A 29 -13.56 -28.75 -5.49
CA ASP A 29 -14.70 -29.66 -5.67
C ASP A 29 -16.07 -28.95 -5.70
N ALA A 30 -17.08 -29.66 -6.22
CA ALA A 30 -18.42 -29.16 -6.51
C ALA A 30 -19.30 -28.83 -5.28
N PRO A 31 -20.28 -27.91 -5.39
CA PRO A 31 -21.07 -27.42 -4.27
C PRO A 31 -22.10 -28.41 -3.75
N LYS A 32 -22.35 -28.39 -2.43
CA LYS A 32 -23.48 -29.07 -1.77
C LYS A 32 -24.70 -28.17 -1.79
N ASP A 33 -25.88 -28.75 -2.04
CA ASP A 33 -27.18 -28.08 -2.09
C ASP A 33 -27.52 -27.34 -0.78
N GLY A 34 -27.91 -26.05 -0.95
CA GLY A 34 -28.22 -25.10 0.12
C GLY A 34 -27.08 -24.15 0.35
N ALA A 35 -26.97 -23.10 -0.50
CA ALA A 35 -25.91 -22.10 -0.37
C ALA A 35 -25.96 -21.44 1.03
N PRO A 36 -24.93 -21.56 1.86
CA PRO A 36 -24.88 -20.89 3.15
C PRO A 36 -25.02 -19.38 2.93
N TYR A 37 -25.84 -18.75 3.79
CA TYR A 37 -26.07 -17.30 3.74
C TYR A 37 -26.75 -16.76 2.47
N ALA A 38 -27.53 -17.58 1.76
CA ALA A 38 -28.27 -17.16 0.56
C ALA A 38 -29.18 -15.94 0.82
N ASP A 39 -29.83 -15.91 1.97
CA ASP A 39 -30.70 -14.79 2.38
C ASP A 39 -29.89 -13.49 2.57
N LEU A 40 -28.69 -13.57 3.12
CA LEU A 40 -27.79 -12.42 3.29
C LEU A 40 -27.31 -11.89 1.93
N VAL A 41 -26.92 -12.76 1.02
CA VAL A 41 -26.55 -12.39 -0.35
C VAL A 41 -27.72 -11.72 -1.06
N ALA A 42 -28.94 -12.29 -0.94
CA ALA A 42 -30.16 -11.71 -1.52
C ALA A 42 -30.52 -10.34 -0.93
N GLU A 43 -30.23 -10.10 0.35
CA GLU A 43 -30.41 -8.79 1.00
C GLU A 43 -29.39 -7.75 0.51
N VAL A 44 -28.13 -8.15 0.34
CA VAL A 44 -27.00 -7.22 0.15
C VAL A 44 -26.77 -6.88 -1.33
N VAL A 45 -26.90 -7.84 -2.23
CA VAL A 45 -26.65 -7.65 -3.68
C VAL A 45 -27.41 -6.46 -4.28
N PRO A 46 -28.73 -6.30 -4.10
CA PRO A 46 -29.45 -5.18 -4.68
C PRO A 46 -28.98 -3.81 -4.17
N LYS A 47 -28.53 -3.75 -2.90
CA LYS A 47 -28.00 -2.53 -2.30
C LYS A 47 -26.66 -2.14 -2.93
N ILE A 48 -25.75 -3.13 -3.11
CA ILE A 48 -24.45 -2.92 -3.76
C ILE A 48 -24.67 -2.46 -5.21
N GLU A 49 -25.53 -3.14 -5.97
CA GLU A 49 -25.82 -2.78 -7.37
C GLU A 49 -26.36 -1.35 -7.48
N SER A 50 -27.27 -0.97 -6.58
CA SER A 50 -27.81 0.38 -6.54
C SER A 50 -26.76 1.44 -6.19
N GLU A 51 -25.89 1.18 -5.21
CA GLU A 51 -24.87 2.13 -4.78
C GLU A 51 -23.71 2.26 -5.77
N MET A 52 -23.35 1.17 -6.44
CA MET A 52 -22.29 1.18 -7.45
C MET A 52 -22.79 1.60 -8.85
N GLY A 53 -24.10 1.60 -9.09
CA GLY A 53 -24.67 1.81 -10.43
C GLY A 53 -24.28 0.72 -11.44
N MET A 54 -23.96 -0.48 -10.95
CA MET A 54 -23.48 -1.63 -11.74
C MET A 54 -24.25 -2.86 -11.31
N SER A 55 -24.54 -3.78 -12.24
CA SER A 55 -25.24 -5.02 -11.92
C SER A 55 -24.35 -6.25 -12.12
N PHE A 56 -24.56 -7.28 -11.30
CA PHE A 56 -23.89 -8.55 -11.50
C PHE A 56 -24.27 -9.17 -12.85
N LYS A 57 -23.27 -9.44 -13.70
CA LYS A 57 -23.45 -10.17 -14.96
C LYS A 57 -23.76 -11.64 -14.72
N THR A 58 -23.21 -12.20 -13.65
CA THR A 58 -23.48 -13.54 -13.15
C THR A 58 -23.69 -13.50 -11.64
N PRO A 59 -24.67 -14.25 -11.09
CA PRO A 59 -24.89 -14.30 -9.66
C PRO A 59 -23.63 -14.67 -8.87
N PRO A 60 -23.31 -13.98 -7.77
CA PRO A 60 -22.16 -14.31 -6.94
C PRO A 60 -22.37 -15.69 -6.27
N LYS A 61 -21.30 -16.45 -6.14
CA LYS A 61 -21.28 -17.73 -5.42
C LYS A 61 -20.63 -17.53 -4.06
N LEU A 62 -21.20 -18.12 -3.02
CA LEU A 62 -20.67 -18.08 -1.67
C LEU A 62 -20.57 -19.51 -1.13
N GLU A 63 -19.43 -19.85 -0.55
CA GLU A 63 -19.13 -21.13 0.09
C GLU A 63 -18.50 -20.90 1.45
N THR A 64 -18.64 -21.88 2.36
CA THR A 64 -17.96 -21.86 3.65
C THR A 64 -16.65 -22.66 3.58
N ARG A 65 -15.67 -22.21 4.36
CA ARG A 65 -14.41 -22.93 4.60
C ARG A 65 -14.06 -22.92 6.07
N SER A 66 -13.40 -23.96 6.51
CA SER A 66 -12.79 -23.99 7.84
C SER A 66 -11.65 -22.97 7.92
N ARG A 67 -11.34 -22.51 9.13
CA ARG A 67 -10.19 -21.60 9.37
C ARG A 67 -8.88 -22.20 8.88
N ASP A 68 -8.71 -23.53 8.99
CA ASP A 68 -7.50 -24.22 8.53
C ASP A 68 -7.38 -24.22 7.00
N GLU A 69 -8.48 -24.39 6.27
CA GLU A 69 -8.47 -24.30 4.80
C GLU A 69 -8.10 -22.90 4.33
N VAL A 70 -8.62 -21.88 5.01
CA VAL A 70 -8.27 -20.48 4.71
C VAL A 70 -6.81 -20.21 5.02
N ALA A 71 -6.30 -20.68 6.16
CA ALA A 71 -4.87 -20.55 6.52
C ALA A 71 -3.97 -21.28 5.50
N MET A 72 -4.36 -22.45 5.02
CA MET A 72 -3.64 -23.17 3.96
C MET A 72 -3.63 -22.38 2.63
N PHE A 73 -4.77 -21.80 2.25
CA PHE A 73 -4.87 -20.98 1.06
C PHE A 73 -3.90 -19.80 1.13
N VAL A 74 -3.93 -19.01 2.21
CA VAL A 74 -3.04 -17.87 2.45
C VAL A 74 -1.57 -18.30 2.42
N ARG A 75 -1.23 -19.39 3.10
CA ARG A 75 0.14 -19.92 3.11
C ARG A 75 0.62 -20.23 1.70
N LYS A 76 -0.20 -20.95 0.91
CA LYS A 76 0.11 -21.28 -0.48
C LYS A 76 0.41 -20.04 -1.33
N GLN A 77 -0.30 -18.94 -1.08
CA GLN A 77 -0.07 -17.66 -1.77
C GLN A 77 1.31 -17.08 -1.44
N LEU A 78 1.62 -16.95 -0.16
CA LEU A 78 2.90 -16.42 0.32
C LEU A 78 4.09 -17.31 -0.10
N GLU A 79 3.90 -18.61 -0.15
CA GLU A 79 4.90 -19.62 -0.52
C GLU A 79 5.04 -19.82 -2.04
N SER A 80 4.21 -19.20 -2.88
CA SER A 80 4.43 -19.20 -4.33
C SER A 80 5.79 -18.57 -4.65
N GLU A 81 6.43 -18.97 -5.75
CA GLU A 81 7.74 -18.43 -6.15
C GLU A 81 7.72 -16.90 -6.21
N ARG A 82 6.67 -16.35 -6.78
CA ARG A 82 6.45 -14.92 -6.88
C ARG A 82 6.25 -14.28 -5.50
N GLY A 83 5.36 -14.83 -4.66
CA GLY A 83 5.11 -14.33 -3.31
C GLY A 83 6.39 -14.28 -2.48
N ARG A 84 7.18 -15.36 -2.51
CA ARG A 84 8.47 -15.40 -1.82
C ARG A 84 9.44 -14.35 -2.32
N THR A 85 9.58 -14.18 -3.64
CA THR A 85 10.49 -13.19 -4.23
C THR A 85 10.06 -11.76 -3.84
N GLN A 86 8.79 -11.45 -3.94
CA GLN A 86 8.25 -10.14 -3.61
C GLN A 86 8.42 -9.83 -2.11
N VAL A 87 8.03 -10.75 -1.23
CA VAL A 87 8.17 -10.57 0.22
C VAL A 87 9.64 -10.45 0.64
N ALA A 88 10.54 -11.30 0.10
CA ALA A 88 11.96 -11.24 0.42
C ALA A 88 12.62 -9.94 -0.10
N GLY A 89 12.21 -9.47 -1.27
CA GLY A 89 12.70 -8.22 -1.84
C GLY A 89 12.25 -7.00 -1.02
N GLN A 90 10.96 -6.95 -0.67
CA GLN A 90 10.40 -5.90 0.18
C GLN A 90 11.03 -5.91 1.58
N GLU A 91 11.19 -7.11 2.19
CA GLU A 91 11.86 -7.25 3.48
C GLU A 91 13.28 -6.66 3.44
N ALA A 92 14.06 -6.99 2.42
CA ALA A 92 15.43 -6.49 2.26
C ALA A 92 15.45 -4.96 2.11
N ALA A 93 14.58 -4.38 1.29
CA ALA A 93 14.45 -2.94 1.13
C ALA A 93 14.03 -2.25 2.43
N TYR A 94 13.03 -2.79 3.13
CA TYR A 94 12.53 -2.25 4.39
C TYR A 94 13.58 -2.30 5.51
N LYS A 95 14.37 -3.37 5.59
CA LYS A 95 15.52 -3.45 6.50
C LYS A 95 16.55 -2.38 6.19
N LEU A 96 16.92 -2.22 4.91
CA LEU A 96 17.88 -1.20 4.46
C LEU A 96 17.37 0.24 4.64
N LEU A 97 16.08 0.48 4.74
CA LEU A 97 15.49 1.77 5.10
C LEU A 97 15.18 1.89 6.61
N GLY A 98 15.35 0.80 7.39
CA GLY A 98 15.02 0.77 8.82
C GLY A 98 13.53 0.89 9.10
N LEU A 99 12.69 0.47 8.18
CA LEU A 99 11.22 0.41 8.32
C LEU A 99 10.78 -0.78 9.16
N VAL A 100 11.59 -1.84 9.15
CA VAL A 100 11.44 -3.02 10.00
C VAL A 100 12.79 -3.37 10.64
N PRO A 101 12.81 -4.03 11.80
CA PRO A 101 14.05 -4.52 12.43
C PRO A 101 14.82 -5.48 11.52
N ASP A 102 16.15 -5.47 11.61
CA ASP A 102 17.02 -6.37 10.81
C ASP A 102 16.72 -7.85 11.07
N THR A 103 16.24 -8.19 12.26
CA THR A 103 15.83 -9.56 12.65
C THR A 103 14.44 -9.96 12.20
N MET A 104 13.68 -9.05 11.55
CA MET A 104 12.31 -9.32 11.14
C MET A 104 12.24 -10.43 10.08
N ASN A 105 11.26 -11.31 10.26
CA ASN A 105 10.77 -12.19 9.21
C ASN A 105 9.41 -11.64 8.74
N LEU A 106 9.44 -10.85 7.66
CA LEU A 106 8.25 -10.19 7.13
C LEU A 106 7.21 -11.21 6.64
N GLY A 107 7.63 -12.27 5.96
CA GLY A 107 6.74 -13.32 5.50
C GLY A 107 5.99 -14.00 6.64
N GLY A 108 6.70 -14.38 7.70
CA GLY A 108 6.09 -14.95 8.90
C GLY A 108 5.18 -13.96 9.65
N LEU A 109 5.49 -12.66 9.63
CA LEU A 109 4.60 -11.64 10.18
C LEU A 109 3.32 -11.50 9.35
N LEU A 110 3.43 -11.40 8.03
CA LEU A 110 2.28 -11.30 7.13
C LEU A 110 1.35 -12.51 7.26
N GLN A 111 1.93 -13.72 7.35
CA GLN A 111 1.13 -14.93 7.59
C GLN A 111 0.30 -14.83 8.88
N ARG A 112 0.93 -14.47 10.02
CA ARG A 112 0.22 -14.32 11.30
C ARG A 112 -0.85 -13.21 11.26
N LEU A 113 -0.57 -12.10 10.58
CA LEU A 113 -1.55 -11.03 10.40
C LEU A 113 -2.78 -11.50 9.62
N LEU A 114 -2.59 -12.26 8.56
CA LEU A 114 -3.68 -12.83 7.77
C LEU A 114 -4.48 -13.87 8.58
N GLU A 115 -3.79 -14.77 9.31
CA GLU A 115 -4.44 -15.75 10.19
C GLU A 115 -5.28 -15.09 11.30
N GLU A 116 -4.82 -13.93 11.83
CA GLU A 116 -5.55 -13.16 12.85
C GLU A 116 -6.83 -12.52 12.30
N GLN A 117 -6.81 -12.06 11.06
CA GLN A 117 -7.78 -11.11 10.53
C GLN A 117 -8.79 -11.72 9.57
N ILE A 118 -8.46 -12.84 8.93
CA ILE A 118 -9.29 -13.37 7.85
C ILE A 118 -10.61 -13.95 8.37
N VAL A 119 -11.72 -13.42 7.88
CA VAL A 119 -13.08 -13.89 8.12
C VAL A 119 -13.72 -14.43 6.84
N GLY A 120 -13.26 -13.95 5.68
CA GLY A 120 -13.66 -14.39 4.35
C GLY A 120 -12.77 -13.75 3.30
N TYR A 121 -12.93 -14.17 2.06
CA TYR A 121 -12.22 -13.62 0.91
C TYR A 121 -12.93 -13.99 -0.40
N TYR A 122 -12.85 -13.12 -1.40
CA TYR A 122 -13.21 -13.44 -2.77
C TYR A 122 -12.02 -14.02 -3.51
N ASP A 123 -12.21 -15.13 -4.20
CA ASP A 123 -11.19 -15.72 -5.06
C ASP A 123 -11.54 -15.47 -6.54
N PRO A 124 -10.83 -14.53 -7.22
CA PRO A 124 -11.07 -14.23 -8.62
C PRO A 124 -10.80 -15.39 -9.57
N ALA A 125 -10.03 -16.39 -9.16
CA ALA A 125 -9.76 -17.56 -9.99
C ALA A 125 -10.95 -18.51 -10.04
N THR A 126 -11.58 -18.79 -8.89
CA THR A 126 -12.77 -19.64 -8.80
C THR A 126 -14.08 -18.88 -8.99
N LYS A 127 -14.03 -17.53 -8.87
CA LYS A 127 -15.21 -16.64 -8.85
C LYS A 127 -16.17 -16.95 -7.69
N VAL A 128 -15.60 -17.36 -6.56
CA VAL A 128 -16.33 -17.76 -5.36
C VAL A 128 -15.90 -16.89 -4.19
N LEU A 129 -16.87 -16.45 -3.41
CA LEU A 129 -16.66 -15.82 -2.11
C LEU A 129 -16.63 -16.92 -1.05
N TYR A 130 -15.54 -17.00 -0.30
CA TYR A 130 -15.37 -17.93 0.80
C TYR A 130 -15.49 -17.19 2.14
N VAL A 131 -16.24 -17.77 3.08
CA VAL A 131 -16.35 -17.27 4.44
C VAL A 131 -15.93 -18.35 5.44
N VAL A 132 -15.33 -17.91 6.55
CA VAL A 132 -14.92 -18.81 7.63
C VAL A 132 -16.15 -19.30 8.38
N ASP A 133 -16.27 -20.62 8.52
CA ASP A 133 -17.36 -21.24 9.26
C ASP A 133 -17.34 -20.83 10.74
N GLY A 134 -18.54 -20.59 11.31
CA GLY A 134 -18.68 -20.16 12.71
C GLY A 134 -18.25 -18.72 12.99
N ALA A 135 -18.05 -17.88 11.98
CA ALA A 135 -17.75 -16.46 12.17
C ALA A 135 -18.94 -15.74 12.86
N ASN A 136 -18.61 -14.68 13.65
CA ASN A 136 -19.63 -13.85 14.29
C ASN A 136 -20.53 -13.21 13.24
N GLU A 137 -21.86 -13.22 13.45
CA GLU A 137 -22.87 -12.78 12.47
C GLU A 137 -22.66 -11.33 12.00
N VAL A 138 -22.29 -10.42 12.89
CA VAL A 138 -22.04 -9.01 12.54
C VAL A 138 -20.81 -8.89 11.63
N LEU A 139 -19.71 -9.58 11.99
CA LEU A 139 -18.49 -9.62 11.19
C LEU A 139 -18.74 -10.29 9.85
N LEU A 140 -19.53 -11.37 9.85
CA LEU A 140 -19.90 -12.10 8.65
C LEU A 140 -20.66 -11.19 7.67
N LYS A 141 -21.66 -10.45 8.14
CA LYS A 141 -22.43 -9.52 7.28
C LYS A 141 -21.52 -8.44 6.69
N GLN A 142 -20.61 -7.90 7.47
CA GLN A 142 -19.65 -6.91 7.00
C GLN A 142 -18.69 -7.50 5.96
N THR A 143 -18.13 -8.67 6.23
CA THR A 143 -17.23 -9.39 5.31
C THR A 143 -17.94 -9.73 4.00
N VAL A 144 -19.14 -10.35 4.08
CA VAL A 144 -19.91 -10.69 2.87
C VAL A 144 -20.21 -9.46 2.04
N SER A 145 -20.60 -8.35 2.67
CA SER A 145 -20.84 -7.09 1.96
C SER A 145 -19.59 -6.57 1.25
N HIS A 146 -18.42 -6.65 1.89
CA HIS A 146 -17.15 -6.26 1.33
C HIS A 146 -16.75 -7.14 0.14
N GLU A 147 -16.76 -8.45 0.33
CA GLU A 147 -16.34 -9.41 -0.68
C GLU A 147 -17.28 -9.47 -1.89
N LEU A 148 -18.57 -9.20 -1.70
CA LEU A 148 -19.52 -9.03 -2.80
C LEU A 148 -19.19 -7.83 -3.71
N VAL A 149 -18.61 -6.77 -3.15
CA VAL A 149 -18.11 -5.66 -3.98
C VAL A 149 -16.94 -6.13 -4.84
N HIS A 150 -16.00 -6.92 -4.30
CA HIS A 150 -14.93 -7.50 -5.09
C HIS A 150 -15.45 -8.45 -6.17
N ALA A 151 -16.45 -9.27 -5.85
CA ALA A 151 -17.09 -10.15 -6.84
C ALA A 151 -17.75 -9.35 -7.99
N LEU A 152 -18.31 -8.18 -7.68
CA LEU A 152 -18.87 -7.29 -8.70
C LEU A 152 -17.76 -6.60 -9.52
N GLN A 153 -16.75 -6.04 -8.85
CA GLN A 153 -15.59 -5.42 -9.51
C GLN A 153 -14.94 -6.36 -10.52
N ASP A 154 -14.72 -7.63 -10.14
CA ASP A 154 -14.06 -8.62 -10.98
C ASP A 154 -14.84 -9.00 -12.24
N GLN A 155 -16.15 -8.73 -12.28
CA GLN A 155 -16.96 -8.90 -13.48
C GLN A 155 -16.81 -7.75 -14.49
N TYR A 156 -16.19 -6.63 -14.09
CA TYR A 156 -15.98 -5.45 -14.93
C TYR A 156 -14.51 -5.15 -15.19
N VAL A 157 -13.61 -5.49 -14.27
CA VAL A 157 -12.17 -5.36 -14.43
C VAL A 157 -11.49 -6.69 -14.09
N ARG A 158 -10.33 -6.93 -14.69
CA ARG A 158 -9.55 -8.12 -14.37
C ARG A 158 -8.70 -7.86 -13.13
N ILE A 159 -9.26 -8.10 -11.93
CA ILE A 159 -8.58 -7.91 -10.66
C ILE A 159 -7.26 -8.70 -10.62
N ASP A 160 -7.25 -9.95 -11.08
CA ASP A 160 -6.06 -10.78 -11.20
C ASP A 160 -4.94 -10.10 -12.01
N SER A 161 -5.29 -9.45 -13.10
CA SER A 161 -4.35 -8.75 -13.98
C SER A 161 -3.78 -7.49 -13.31
N ILE A 162 -4.62 -6.76 -12.57
CA ILE A 162 -4.23 -5.56 -11.83
C ILE A 162 -3.25 -5.91 -10.70
N GLN A 163 -3.60 -6.92 -9.92
CA GLN A 163 -2.79 -7.38 -8.78
C GLN A 163 -1.50 -8.08 -9.22
N ASN A 164 -1.47 -8.58 -10.45
CA ASN A 164 -0.34 -9.27 -11.05
C ASN A 164 0.57 -8.34 -11.90
N ALA A 165 0.34 -7.04 -11.93
CA ALA A 165 1.29 -6.10 -12.53
C ALA A 165 2.66 -6.25 -11.85
N VAL A 166 3.71 -6.51 -12.64
CA VAL A 166 5.06 -6.77 -12.13
C VAL A 166 5.87 -5.48 -12.16
N ASP A 167 6.79 -5.33 -11.21
CA ASP A 167 7.83 -4.31 -11.14
C ASP A 167 7.36 -2.85 -11.03
N ASP A 168 6.12 -2.63 -10.54
CA ASP A 168 5.60 -1.29 -10.27
C ASP A 168 4.70 -1.34 -9.01
N GLY A 169 5.33 -1.34 -7.85
CA GLY A 169 4.66 -1.43 -6.54
C GLY A 169 3.75 -0.26 -6.25
N ASP A 170 4.13 0.94 -6.66
CA ASP A 170 3.33 2.16 -6.49
C ASP A 170 2.00 2.07 -7.27
N ARG A 171 2.07 1.70 -8.53
CA ARG A 171 0.88 1.48 -9.37
C ARG A 171 -0.01 0.36 -8.82
N GLN A 172 0.60 -0.74 -8.38
CA GLN A 172 -0.12 -1.86 -7.79
C GLN A 172 -0.85 -1.44 -6.51
N LEU A 173 -0.17 -0.72 -5.62
CA LEU A 173 -0.74 -0.20 -4.37
C LEU A 173 -1.86 0.83 -4.64
N ALA A 174 -1.70 1.69 -5.64
CA ALA A 174 -2.74 2.65 -6.03
C ALA A 174 -4.00 1.96 -6.55
N ALA A 175 -3.84 0.96 -7.41
CA ALA A 175 -4.98 0.18 -7.92
C ALA A 175 -5.65 -0.63 -6.79
N GLN A 176 -4.87 -1.24 -5.90
CA GLN A 176 -5.38 -1.92 -4.72
C GLN A 176 -6.16 -0.96 -3.81
N ALA A 177 -5.65 0.26 -3.61
CA ALA A 177 -6.34 1.28 -2.81
C ALA A 177 -7.73 1.62 -3.39
N VAL A 178 -7.89 1.65 -4.71
CA VAL A 178 -9.21 1.85 -5.32
C VAL A 178 -10.13 0.65 -5.08
N LEU A 179 -9.64 -0.57 -5.30
CA LEU A 179 -10.45 -1.78 -5.14
C LEU A 179 -10.94 -1.93 -3.68
N GLU A 180 -10.00 -1.90 -2.73
CA GLU A 180 -10.31 -2.02 -1.30
C GLU A 180 -11.11 -0.81 -0.79
N GLY A 181 -10.71 0.38 -1.20
CA GLY A 181 -11.40 1.62 -0.83
C GLY A 181 -12.84 1.66 -1.30
N GLN A 182 -13.14 1.17 -2.51
CA GLN A 182 -14.50 1.05 -3.02
C GLN A 182 -15.29 0.00 -2.22
N ALA A 183 -14.68 -1.14 -1.90
CA ALA A 183 -15.33 -2.17 -1.10
C ALA A 183 -15.69 -1.65 0.30
N VAL A 184 -14.76 -0.97 0.99
CA VAL A 184 -15.02 -0.31 2.28
C VAL A 184 -16.10 0.75 2.16
N PHE A 185 -15.99 1.65 1.19
CA PHE A 185 -16.91 2.78 1.06
C PHE A 185 -18.34 2.29 0.77
N MET A 186 -18.52 1.29 -0.12
CA MET A 186 -19.81 0.70 -0.43
C MET A 186 -20.38 -0.07 0.78
N GLN A 187 -19.56 -0.88 1.45
CA GLN A 187 -19.93 -1.57 2.68
C GLN A 187 -20.47 -0.58 3.73
N LEU A 188 -19.79 0.54 3.94
CA LEU A 188 -20.21 1.57 4.88
C LEU A 188 -21.51 2.28 4.43
N ARG A 189 -21.68 2.52 3.15
CA ARG A 189 -22.88 3.19 2.61
C ARG A 189 -24.15 2.36 2.78
N ILE A 190 -24.06 1.05 2.62
CA ILE A 190 -25.20 0.14 2.78
C ILE A 190 -25.45 -0.26 4.23
N ASP A 191 -24.52 0.00 5.14
CA ASP A 191 -24.70 -0.25 6.58
C ASP A 191 -25.69 0.75 7.18
N PRO A 192 -26.74 0.28 7.90
CA PRO A 192 -27.79 1.16 8.43
C PRO A 192 -27.30 2.14 9.50
N ASN A 193 -26.16 1.88 10.14
CA ASN A 193 -25.57 2.74 11.16
C ASN A 193 -24.49 3.67 10.58
N ALA A 194 -23.57 3.13 9.75
CA ALA A 194 -22.47 3.89 9.17
C ALA A 194 -22.94 4.79 8.02
N GLY A 195 -23.87 4.35 7.17
CA GLY A 195 -24.34 5.11 6.02
C GLY A 195 -24.88 6.51 6.36
N PRO A 196 -25.72 6.70 7.38
CA PRO A 196 -26.11 8.02 7.85
C PRO A 196 -24.95 8.85 8.40
N MET A 197 -23.97 8.24 9.10
CA MET A 197 -22.79 8.93 9.61
C MET A 197 -21.92 9.51 8.49
N LEU A 198 -21.77 8.81 7.38
CA LEU A 198 -20.99 9.29 6.21
C LEU A 198 -21.54 10.62 5.65
N LYS A 199 -22.84 10.87 5.83
CA LYS A 199 -23.50 12.11 5.37
C LYS A 199 -23.37 13.26 6.35
N MET A 200 -22.85 13.04 7.55
CA MET A 200 -22.68 14.06 8.58
C MET A 200 -21.30 14.74 8.44
N PRO A 201 -21.18 16.04 8.74
CA PRO A 201 -19.89 16.69 8.84
C PRO A 201 -18.97 15.96 9.85
N GLY A 202 -17.74 15.63 9.43
CA GLY A 202 -16.78 14.86 10.24
C GLY A 202 -17.08 13.38 10.42
N GLY A 203 -18.17 12.87 9.82
CA GLY A 203 -18.59 11.47 9.95
C GLY A 203 -17.56 10.51 9.41
N TRP A 204 -16.94 10.83 8.26
CA TRP A 204 -15.83 10.02 7.71
C TRP A 204 -14.64 9.98 8.66
N ASP A 205 -14.24 11.09 9.23
CA ASP A 205 -13.10 11.14 10.16
C ASP A 205 -13.36 10.29 11.41
N SER A 206 -14.58 10.33 11.94
CA SER A 206 -14.99 9.48 13.07
C SER A 206 -14.96 7.99 12.73
N ILE A 207 -15.45 7.61 11.54
CA ILE A 207 -15.40 6.22 11.06
C ILE A 207 -13.95 5.77 10.88
N ARG A 208 -13.13 6.57 10.23
CA ARG A 208 -11.71 6.28 10.01
C ARG A 208 -10.96 6.06 11.32
N GLU A 209 -11.20 6.90 12.33
CA GLU A 209 -10.59 6.74 13.65
C GLU A 209 -11.07 5.47 14.34
N SER A 210 -12.37 5.17 14.28
CA SER A 210 -12.93 3.93 14.82
C SER A 210 -12.30 2.67 14.18
N ILE A 211 -12.03 2.70 12.88
CA ILE A 211 -11.33 1.61 12.17
C ILE A 211 -9.90 1.47 12.70
N ARG A 212 -9.17 2.59 12.86
CA ARG A 212 -7.80 2.58 13.42
C ARG A 212 -7.77 2.06 14.85
N GLU A 213 -8.65 2.55 15.71
CA GLU A 213 -8.75 2.11 17.11
C GLU A 213 -9.09 0.62 17.22
N GLY A 214 -10.01 0.13 16.40
CA GLY A 214 -10.35 -1.28 16.38
C GLY A 214 -9.19 -2.18 15.94
N SER A 215 -8.37 -1.74 14.99
CA SER A 215 -7.19 -2.46 14.54
C SER A 215 -6.14 -2.62 15.67
N VAL A 216 -6.05 -1.67 16.59
CA VAL A 216 -5.16 -1.77 17.78
C VAL A 216 -5.60 -2.88 18.74
N GLY A 217 -6.87 -3.30 18.69
CA GLY A 217 -7.38 -4.43 19.48
C GLY A 217 -6.90 -5.81 19.01
N MET A 218 -6.20 -5.90 17.87
CA MET A 218 -5.64 -7.12 17.31
C MET A 218 -4.16 -7.26 17.72
N PRO A 219 -3.77 -8.26 18.52
CA PRO A 219 -2.43 -8.34 19.10
C PRO A 219 -1.30 -8.42 18.09
N VAL A 220 -1.42 -9.20 17.04
CA VAL A 220 -0.38 -9.32 16.00
C VAL A 220 -0.25 -8.01 15.25
N PHE A 221 -1.36 -7.41 14.84
CA PHE A 221 -1.37 -6.13 14.16
C PHE A 221 -0.80 -5.01 15.04
N ALA A 222 -1.22 -4.92 16.30
CA ALA A 222 -0.74 -3.90 17.24
C ALA A 222 0.78 -3.97 17.47
N SER A 223 1.36 -5.19 17.44
CA SER A 223 2.80 -5.41 17.60
C SER A 223 3.62 -5.23 16.32
N ALA A 224 2.98 -5.15 15.17
CA ALA A 224 3.67 -5.00 13.89
C ALA A 224 4.37 -3.63 13.76
N PRO A 225 5.48 -3.52 13.03
CA PRO A 225 6.12 -2.25 12.73
C PRO A 225 5.16 -1.24 12.08
N ARG A 226 5.36 0.04 12.37
CA ARG A 226 4.50 1.12 11.83
C ARG A 226 4.35 1.03 10.31
N ALA A 227 5.46 0.83 9.58
CA ALA A 227 5.42 0.74 8.12
C ALA A 227 4.52 -0.40 7.62
N VAL A 228 4.51 -1.55 8.31
CA VAL A 228 3.65 -2.68 7.97
C VAL A 228 2.18 -2.33 8.28
N ARG A 229 1.89 -1.76 9.45
CA ARG A 229 0.53 -1.38 9.83
C ARG A 229 -0.07 -0.34 8.88
N GLU A 230 0.67 0.74 8.60
CA GLU A 230 0.20 1.78 7.69
C GLU A 230 0.07 1.25 6.25
N GLY A 231 1.00 0.40 5.80
CA GLY A 231 0.91 -0.26 4.49
C GLY A 231 -0.34 -1.12 4.35
N LEU A 232 -0.73 -1.84 5.41
CA LEU A 232 -1.96 -2.64 5.43
C LEU A 232 -3.23 -1.78 5.50
N LEU A 233 -3.20 -0.66 6.23
CA LEU A 233 -4.37 0.21 6.38
C LEU A 233 -4.60 1.14 5.18
N PHE A 234 -3.55 1.49 4.45
CA PHE A 234 -3.64 2.48 3.38
C PHE A 234 -4.64 2.13 2.28
N PRO A 235 -4.68 0.90 1.73
CA PRO A 235 -5.66 0.53 0.71
C PRO A 235 -7.10 0.76 1.18
N TYR A 236 -7.39 0.45 2.43
CA TYR A 236 -8.74 0.58 2.99
C TYR A 236 -9.09 2.03 3.33
N LEU A 237 -8.25 2.72 4.09
CA LEU A 237 -8.56 4.06 4.59
C LEU A 237 -8.24 5.16 3.58
N GLY A 238 -7.07 5.12 2.98
CA GLY A 238 -6.66 6.05 1.93
C GLY A 238 -7.47 5.85 0.66
N GLY A 239 -7.73 4.58 0.32
CA GLY A 239 -8.58 4.21 -0.81
C GLY A 239 -10.02 4.65 -0.63
N ALA A 240 -10.66 4.40 0.52
CA ALA A 240 -12.03 4.83 0.77
C ALA A 240 -12.17 6.36 0.79
N ASP A 241 -11.17 7.09 1.31
CA ASP A 241 -11.15 8.54 1.24
C ASP A 241 -11.04 9.04 -0.21
N PHE A 242 -10.22 8.41 -1.04
CA PHE A 242 -10.12 8.70 -2.47
C PHE A 242 -11.45 8.41 -3.19
N VAL A 243 -12.07 7.24 -2.96
CA VAL A 243 -13.34 6.85 -3.58
C VAL A 243 -14.46 7.82 -3.18
N ARG A 244 -14.52 8.22 -1.91
CA ARG A 244 -15.46 9.26 -1.42
C ARG A 244 -15.29 10.55 -2.22
N ARG A 245 -14.07 11.06 -2.34
CA ARG A 245 -13.78 12.28 -3.12
C ARG A 245 -14.09 12.11 -4.60
N PHE A 246 -13.82 10.92 -5.16
CA PHE A 246 -14.18 10.62 -6.56
C PHE A 246 -15.69 10.71 -6.80
N VAL A 247 -16.51 10.12 -5.91
CA VAL A 247 -17.97 10.17 -6.01
C VAL A 247 -18.49 11.61 -5.88
N ASP A 248 -17.88 12.42 -5.01
CA ASP A 248 -18.25 13.83 -4.81
C ASP A 248 -17.89 14.69 -6.03
N VAL A 249 -16.70 14.49 -6.62
CA VAL A 249 -16.17 15.32 -7.73
C VAL A 249 -16.68 14.86 -9.10
N ARG A 250 -16.89 13.55 -9.29
CA ARG A 250 -17.31 12.94 -10.57
C ARG A 250 -18.53 12.04 -10.39
N PRO A 251 -19.71 12.60 -9.94
CA PRO A 251 -20.89 11.78 -9.70
C PRO A 251 -21.33 11.03 -10.95
N GLY A 252 -21.68 9.76 -10.78
CA GLY A 252 -22.14 8.89 -11.87
C GLY A 252 -21.07 8.44 -12.88
N LYS A 253 -19.78 8.70 -12.61
CA LYS A 253 -18.70 8.16 -13.43
C LYS A 253 -18.21 6.81 -12.88
N GLU A 254 -17.80 5.94 -13.80
CA GLU A 254 -17.24 4.63 -13.45
C GLU A 254 -15.78 4.76 -13.02
N LEU A 255 -15.52 4.57 -11.74
CA LEU A 255 -14.18 4.65 -11.17
C LEU A 255 -13.22 3.58 -11.75
N LEU A 256 -13.74 2.36 -11.98
CA LEU A 256 -12.94 1.23 -12.47
C LEU A 256 -12.47 1.40 -13.91
N ALA A 257 -13.12 2.29 -14.69
CA ALA A 257 -12.71 2.59 -16.07
C ALA A 257 -11.43 3.46 -16.14
N ASP A 258 -11.06 4.14 -15.04
CA ASP A 258 -9.97 5.12 -15.02
C ASP A 258 -9.17 5.03 -13.72
N LEU A 259 -8.57 3.86 -13.43
CA LEU A 259 -7.82 3.62 -12.19
C LEU A 259 -6.62 4.57 -12.06
N PRO A 260 -6.33 5.07 -10.85
CA PRO A 260 -5.07 5.72 -10.53
C PRO A 260 -3.87 4.83 -10.83
N VAL A 261 -2.78 5.43 -11.24
CA VAL A 261 -1.54 4.73 -11.61
C VAL A 261 -0.37 5.03 -10.65
N SER A 262 -0.62 5.80 -9.61
CA SER A 262 0.34 6.09 -8.54
C SER A 262 -0.36 6.41 -7.22
N THR A 263 0.30 6.18 -6.10
CA THR A 263 -0.20 6.60 -4.78
C THR A 263 -0.25 8.12 -4.63
N LYS A 264 0.55 8.87 -5.41
CA LYS A 264 0.42 10.32 -5.55
C LYS A 264 -1.00 10.73 -5.96
N GLN A 265 -1.59 10.03 -6.93
CA GLN A 265 -2.96 10.28 -7.40
C GLN A 265 -4.02 9.90 -6.35
N ILE A 266 -3.75 8.93 -5.47
CA ILE A 266 -4.62 8.61 -4.34
C ILE A 266 -4.56 9.69 -3.25
N LEU A 267 -3.37 10.23 -2.99
CA LEU A 267 -3.11 11.14 -1.88
C LEU A 267 -3.42 12.62 -2.20
N ASN A 268 -3.29 13.01 -3.47
CA ASN A 268 -3.39 14.41 -3.89
C ASN A 268 -4.45 14.60 -4.98
N ASP A 269 -5.48 15.38 -4.66
CA ASP A 269 -6.60 15.67 -5.57
C ASP A 269 -6.15 16.29 -6.89
N SER A 270 -5.18 17.21 -6.84
CA SER A 270 -4.64 17.86 -8.03
C SER A 270 -3.98 16.89 -9.00
N ALA A 271 -3.37 15.82 -8.49
CA ALA A 271 -2.70 14.81 -9.31
C ALA A 271 -3.69 13.92 -10.11
N TYR A 272 -4.89 13.71 -9.58
CA TYR A 272 -5.90 12.90 -10.24
C TYR A 272 -7.02 13.72 -10.90
N PHE A 273 -7.53 14.75 -10.20
CA PHE A 273 -8.67 15.53 -10.66
C PHE A 273 -8.29 16.84 -11.35
N GLY A 274 -7.08 17.37 -11.06
CA GLY A 274 -6.66 18.73 -11.40
C GLY A 274 -6.14 18.96 -12.81
N GLY A 275 -6.01 17.92 -13.62
CA GLY A 275 -5.23 17.96 -14.88
C GLY A 275 -5.75 18.88 -16.00
N GLY A 276 -6.96 19.43 -15.93
CA GLY A 276 -7.51 20.29 -16.99
C GLY A 276 -7.26 19.72 -18.38
N ALA A 277 -6.74 20.56 -19.31
CA ALA A 277 -6.35 20.14 -20.67
C ALA A 277 -5.07 19.26 -20.70
N ALA A 278 -4.26 19.28 -19.65
CA ALA A 278 -3.02 18.49 -19.55
C ALA A 278 -3.25 17.03 -19.10
N GLY A 279 -4.47 16.71 -18.63
CA GLY A 279 -4.76 15.37 -18.13
C GLY A 279 -4.27 15.15 -16.68
N ARG A 280 -4.25 13.89 -16.24
CA ARG A 280 -3.76 13.48 -14.92
C ARG A 280 -2.23 13.61 -14.85
N ASP A 281 -1.73 13.83 -13.65
CA ASP A 281 -0.30 13.76 -13.36
C ASP A 281 0.15 12.29 -13.39
N LEU A 282 0.93 11.93 -14.41
CA LEU A 282 1.38 10.56 -14.62
C LEU A 282 2.84 10.42 -14.17
N PRO A 283 3.18 9.35 -13.41
CA PRO A 283 4.53 9.18 -12.91
C PRO A 283 5.55 8.94 -14.03
N VAL A 284 6.73 9.54 -13.88
CA VAL A 284 7.89 9.29 -14.75
C VAL A 284 8.45 7.92 -14.45
N LYS A 285 8.67 7.13 -15.50
CA LYS A 285 9.34 5.83 -15.35
C LYS A 285 10.85 6.04 -15.23
N VAL A 286 11.40 5.60 -14.10
CA VAL A 286 12.83 5.63 -13.83
C VAL A 286 13.43 4.27 -14.15
N THR A 287 14.54 4.27 -14.91
CA THR A 287 15.34 3.07 -15.18
C THR A 287 16.74 3.25 -14.60
N LEU A 288 17.09 2.39 -13.66
CA LEU A 288 18.45 2.32 -13.11
C LEU A 288 19.35 1.58 -14.10
N PRO A 289 20.61 2.00 -14.27
CA PRO A 289 21.58 1.27 -15.09
C PRO A 289 21.96 -0.06 -14.45
N GLU A 290 22.51 -0.97 -15.26
CA GLU A 290 23.13 -2.20 -14.76
C GLU A 290 24.18 -1.87 -13.70
N PRO A 291 24.21 -2.59 -12.57
CA PRO A 291 25.13 -2.30 -11.50
C PRO A 291 26.59 -2.58 -11.91
N LEU A 292 27.50 -1.68 -11.53
CA LEU A 292 28.93 -1.81 -11.67
C LEU A 292 29.55 -2.78 -10.66
N ALA A 293 28.82 -3.03 -9.54
CA ALA A 293 29.22 -3.93 -8.48
C ALA A 293 27.98 -4.56 -7.82
N GLY A 294 28.05 -5.86 -7.53
CA GLY A 294 26.93 -6.63 -7.01
C GLY A 294 25.97 -7.12 -8.09
N THR A 295 24.90 -7.76 -7.66
CA THR A 295 23.81 -8.25 -8.54
C THR A 295 22.48 -7.75 -8.01
N VAL A 296 21.57 -7.38 -8.91
CA VAL A 296 20.21 -6.98 -8.53
C VAL A 296 19.50 -8.20 -7.95
N PHE A 297 19.14 -8.10 -6.67
CA PHE A 297 18.33 -9.08 -5.99
C PHE A 297 16.85 -8.78 -6.18
N TYR A 298 16.47 -7.50 -6.07
CA TYR A 298 15.11 -7.04 -6.21
C TYR A 298 15.07 -5.58 -6.67
N SER A 299 14.12 -5.22 -7.50
CA SER A 299 13.89 -3.84 -7.93
C SER A 299 12.41 -3.55 -8.03
N ASN A 300 11.98 -2.37 -7.54
CA ASN A 300 10.58 -1.95 -7.56
C ASN A 300 10.46 -0.43 -7.39
N THR A 301 9.24 0.09 -7.27
CA THR A 301 8.90 1.49 -6.97
C THR A 301 8.27 1.59 -5.59
N PHE A 302 8.47 2.72 -4.90
CA PHE A 302 7.82 3.06 -3.63
C PHE A 302 6.63 4.01 -3.82
N GLY A 303 6.74 4.98 -4.72
CA GLY A 303 5.76 6.05 -4.87
C GLY A 303 5.71 7.00 -3.67
N GLU A 304 4.71 7.89 -3.65
CA GLU A 304 4.58 8.91 -2.60
C GLU A 304 4.25 8.31 -1.23
N PHE A 305 3.40 7.28 -1.18
CA PHE A 305 2.97 6.71 0.10
C PHE A 305 4.13 6.05 0.87
N GLU A 306 4.89 5.18 0.24
CA GLU A 306 6.01 4.51 0.90
C GLU A 306 7.20 5.46 1.12
N THR A 307 7.41 6.45 0.25
CA THR A 307 8.36 7.55 0.48
C THR A 307 8.01 8.30 1.77
N ARG A 308 6.72 8.61 1.97
CA ARG A 308 6.24 9.20 3.23
C ARG A 308 6.48 8.29 4.44
N LEU A 309 6.27 6.96 4.30
CA LEU A 309 6.56 6.00 5.37
C LEU A 309 8.05 5.98 5.73
N ALA A 310 8.94 6.00 4.74
CA ALA A 310 10.38 6.04 4.95
C ALA A 310 10.81 7.26 5.76
N LEU A 311 10.20 8.41 5.50
CA LEU A 311 10.46 9.64 6.23
C LEU A 311 9.89 9.61 7.65
N VAL A 312 8.60 9.30 7.79
CA VAL A 312 7.90 9.39 9.08
C VAL A 312 8.45 8.43 10.12
N GLN A 313 8.94 7.27 9.70
CA GLN A 313 9.53 6.26 10.58
C GLN A 313 10.66 6.85 11.45
N HIS A 314 11.50 7.70 10.87
CA HIS A 314 12.68 8.23 11.54
C HIS A 314 12.51 9.69 12.00
N LEU A 315 11.78 10.50 11.24
CA LEU A 315 11.51 11.91 11.61
C LEU A 315 10.52 12.04 12.76
N ARG A 316 9.60 11.07 12.92
CA ARG A 316 8.50 11.09 13.91
C ARG A 316 7.68 12.38 13.83
N ASN A 317 7.52 12.91 12.62
CA ASN A 317 6.75 14.11 12.31
C ASN A 317 5.99 13.86 11.02
N ASP A 318 4.69 13.60 11.13
CA ASP A 318 3.82 13.24 10.01
C ASP A 318 3.67 14.38 9.00
N GLU A 319 3.58 15.63 9.47
CA GLU A 319 3.42 16.80 8.61
C GLU A 319 4.69 17.07 7.79
N LEU A 320 5.87 17.00 8.44
CA LEU A 320 7.14 17.14 7.74
C LEU A 320 7.34 16.03 6.72
N ALA A 321 7.04 14.77 7.10
CA ALA A 321 7.16 13.63 6.21
C ALA A 321 6.20 13.74 5.01
N ARG A 322 4.96 14.19 5.25
CA ARG A 322 3.98 14.44 4.18
C ARG A 322 4.49 15.49 3.21
N ARG A 323 4.91 16.66 3.72
CA ARG A 323 5.41 17.75 2.88
C ARG A 323 6.62 17.34 2.06
N ALA A 324 7.59 16.69 2.68
CA ALA A 324 8.82 16.28 2.00
C ALA A 324 8.67 15.07 1.05
N ALA A 325 7.55 14.36 1.07
CA ALA A 325 7.23 13.30 0.11
C ALA A 325 6.33 13.82 -1.03
N THR A 326 5.62 14.94 -0.81
CA THR A 326 4.77 15.55 -1.84
C THR A 326 5.63 16.05 -3.00
N GLY A 327 5.20 15.80 -4.23
CA GLY A 327 5.93 16.20 -5.44
C GLY A 327 6.85 15.11 -6.00
N VAL A 328 6.87 13.90 -5.41
CA VAL A 328 7.53 12.77 -6.07
C VAL A 328 6.81 12.47 -7.40
N ASP A 329 7.55 12.47 -8.48
CA ASP A 329 7.04 12.30 -9.85
C ASP A 329 7.35 10.92 -10.44
N GLY A 330 8.01 10.08 -9.67
CA GLY A 330 8.36 8.72 -10.00
C GLY A 330 9.64 8.28 -9.29
N ASP A 331 9.84 6.99 -9.19
CA ASP A 331 11.01 6.43 -8.54
C ASP A 331 11.36 5.04 -9.04
N ARG A 332 12.53 4.59 -8.68
CA ARG A 332 12.98 3.21 -8.81
C ARG A 332 14.01 2.90 -7.75
N TYR A 333 13.85 1.80 -7.03
CA TYR A 333 14.91 1.29 -6.17
C TYR A 333 15.39 -0.09 -6.61
N ALA A 334 16.61 -0.42 -6.20
CA ALA A 334 17.19 -1.74 -6.33
C ALA A 334 17.93 -2.14 -5.05
N VAL A 335 17.65 -3.34 -4.59
CA VAL A 335 18.45 -4.03 -3.57
C VAL A 335 19.49 -4.88 -4.29
N LEU A 336 20.74 -4.65 -3.94
CA LEU A 336 21.88 -5.36 -4.53
C LEU A 336 22.50 -6.33 -3.51
N LYS A 337 22.78 -7.55 -3.93
CA LYS A 337 23.61 -8.49 -3.20
C LYS A 337 25.06 -8.25 -3.55
N THR A 338 25.89 -8.02 -2.54
CA THR A 338 27.33 -7.81 -2.71
C THR A 338 28.12 -8.72 -1.75
N PRO A 339 29.40 -8.98 -2.01
CA PRO A 339 30.25 -9.76 -1.09
C PRO A 339 30.36 -9.16 0.32
N GLN A 340 30.15 -7.82 0.45
CA GLN A 340 30.24 -7.10 1.71
C GLN A 340 28.89 -6.98 2.44
N GLY A 341 27.80 -7.42 1.82
CA GLY A 341 26.43 -7.33 2.34
C GLY A 341 25.47 -6.65 1.37
N ASP A 342 24.23 -6.47 1.79
CA ASP A 342 23.20 -5.87 0.96
C ASP A 342 23.40 -4.36 0.81
N ALA A 343 23.15 -3.85 -0.38
CA ALA A 343 23.14 -2.43 -0.69
C ALA A 343 21.78 -1.98 -1.27
N LEU A 344 21.40 -0.73 -1.02
CA LEU A 344 20.23 -0.10 -1.59
C LEU A 344 20.64 1.08 -2.46
N VAL A 345 20.08 1.13 -3.65
CA VAL A 345 20.09 2.31 -4.53
C VAL A 345 18.64 2.70 -4.78
N TRP A 346 18.33 3.97 -4.61
CA TRP A 346 16.98 4.50 -4.82
C TRP A 346 17.06 5.86 -5.50
N ALA A 347 16.51 5.98 -6.70
CA ALA A 347 16.43 7.21 -7.47
C ALA A 347 14.98 7.70 -7.49
N THR A 348 14.76 8.94 -7.07
CA THR A 348 13.45 9.62 -7.03
C THR A 348 13.45 10.84 -7.92
N VAL A 349 12.45 10.98 -8.78
CA VAL A 349 12.22 12.16 -9.62
C VAL A 349 11.23 13.07 -8.93
N TRP A 350 11.36 14.38 -9.11
CA TRP A 350 10.56 15.38 -8.41
C TRP A 350 9.92 16.37 -9.37
N ASP A 351 8.73 16.89 -9.01
CA ASP A 351 7.99 17.89 -9.78
C ASP A 351 8.79 19.20 -9.91
N SER A 352 9.52 19.57 -8.84
CA SER A 352 10.33 20.79 -8.81
C SER A 352 11.65 20.61 -8.08
N PRO A 353 12.64 21.50 -8.34
CA PRO A 353 13.88 21.55 -7.56
C PRO A 353 13.67 21.82 -6.07
N VAL A 354 12.57 22.48 -5.69
CA VAL A 354 12.23 22.75 -4.29
C VAL A 354 11.81 21.48 -3.59
N ASP A 355 10.92 20.69 -4.20
CA ASP A 355 10.47 19.40 -3.66
C ASP A 355 11.65 18.43 -3.50
N ALA A 356 12.53 18.38 -4.50
CA ALA A 356 13.74 17.57 -4.45
C ALA A 356 14.68 17.98 -3.30
N ALA A 357 14.83 19.28 -3.05
CA ALA A 357 15.65 19.80 -1.96
C ALA A 357 15.00 19.52 -0.59
N GLU A 358 13.70 19.67 -0.45
CA GLU A 358 12.97 19.33 0.78
C GLU A 358 13.11 17.83 1.11
N PHE A 359 12.98 16.96 0.10
CA PHE A 359 13.21 15.52 0.30
C PHE A 359 14.67 15.21 0.63
N LEU A 360 15.65 15.80 -0.07
CA LEU A 360 17.08 15.61 0.19
C LEU A 360 17.40 15.89 1.67
N ASP A 361 16.89 17.00 2.20
CA ASP A 361 17.10 17.41 3.58
C ASP A 361 16.38 16.47 4.57
N ALA A 362 15.11 16.19 4.32
CA ALA A 362 14.30 15.33 5.17
C ALA A 362 14.83 13.89 5.22
N MET A 363 15.20 13.32 4.07
CA MET A 363 15.74 11.97 3.98
C MET A 363 17.17 11.88 4.55
N GLY A 364 17.97 12.94 4.40
CA GLY A 364 19.27 13.06 5.06
C GLY A 364 19.15 13.06 6.59
N ASP A 365 18.18 13.82 7.15
CA ASP A 365 17.91 13.82 8.60
C ASP A 365 17.30 12.50 9.05
N ALA A 366 16.42 11.88 8.27
CA ALA A 366 15.86 10.56 8.55
C ALA A 366 16.97 9.49 8.62
N ALA A 367 17.89 9.45 7.67
CA ALA A 367 19.03 8.53 7.66
C ALA A 367 19.95 8.78 8.86
N ARG A 368 20.24 10.04 9.18
CA ARG A 368 21.04 10.42 10.35
C ARG A 368 20.39 9.89 11.65
N ARG A 369 19.08 10.10 11.84
CA ARG A 369 18.34 9.63 13.02
C ARG A 369 18.29 8.11 13.09
N ARG A 370 18.06 7.44 11.97
CA ARG A 370 18.08 5.98 11.86
C ARG A 370 19.37 5.39 12.43
N TYR A 371 20.48 6.00 12.12
CA TYR A 371 21.82 5.53 12.51
C TYR A 371 22.34 6.20 13.79
N GLU A 372 21.50 7.00 14.48
CA GLU A 372 21.83 7.69 15.74
C GLU A 372 23.07 8.56 15.65
N LEU A 373 23.31 9.16 14.48
CA LEU A 373 24.47 10.01 14.25
C LEU A 373 24.23 11.42 14.78
N ALA A 374 25.28 12.07 15.22
CA ALA A 374 25.26 13.48 15.63
C ALA A 374 24.78 14.38 14.47
N LYS A 375 24.16 15.51 14.80
CA LYS A 375 23.76 16.50 13.82
C LYS A 375 25.03 17.06 13.17
N GLN A 376 25.06 17.06 11.84
CA GLN A 376 26.11 17.66 11.05
C GLN A 376 25.64 18.99 10.51
N GLU A 377 26.50 19.99 10.52
CA GLU A 377 26.28 21.23 9.79
C GLU A 377 26.46 20.95 8.29
N VAL A 378 25.44 21.25 7.54
CA VAL A 378 25.43 21.10 6.09
C VAL A 378 25.40 22.49 5.48
N PRO A 379 26.33 22.83 4.58
CA PRO A 379 26.31 24.13 3.88
C PRO A 379 24.98 24.34 3.17
N VAL A 380 24.43 25.56 3.28
CA VAL A 380 23.19 25.94 2.59
C VAL A 380 23.37 25.74 1.08
N GLY A 381 22.36 25.11 0.44
CA GLY A 381 22.41 24.81 -0.99
C GLY A 381 23.27 23.61 -1.39
N SER A 382 23.79 22.84 -0.43
CA SER A 382 24.53 21.62 -0.75
C SER A 382 23.62 20.58 -1.41
N SER A 383 24.02 20.08 -2.57
CA SER A 383 23.31 19.01 -3.32
C SER A 383 23.67 17.61 -2.86
N THR A 384 24.46 17.46 -1.81
CA THR A 384 24.94 16.15 -1.35
C THR A 384 24.85 16.04 0.17
N ARG A 385 24.45 14.86 0.65
CA ARG A 385 24.55 14.42 2.04
C ARG A 385 25.39 13.13 2.07
N ARG A 386 26.35 13.04 2.98
CA ARG A 386 27.16 11.85 3.18
C ARG A 386 27.28 11.55 4.66
N LEU A 387 26.93 10.33 5.04
CA LEU A 387 26.94 9.85 6.41
C LEU A 387 27.83 8.61 6.48
N GLU A 388 28.84 8.66 7.36
CA GLU A 388 29.66 7.50 7.68
C GLU A 388 29.11 6.85 8.94
N VAL A 389 28.69 5.60 8.80
CA VAL A 389 28.04 4.82 9.86
C VAL A 389 29.03 3.79 10.37
N GLY A 390 29.47 3.94 11.62
CA GLY A 390 30.36 2.99 12.28
C GLY A 390 29.72 1.62 12.49
N ALA A 391 30.55 0.59 12.55
CA ALA A 391 30.12 -0.75 12.93
C ALA A 391 29.68 -0.78 14.39
N THR A 392 28.68 -1.62 14.70
CA THR A 392 28.27 -1.99 16.04
C THR A 392 28.22 -3.52 16.17
N PRO A 393 28.08 -4.11 17.37
CA PRO A 393 27.89 -5.57 17.46
C PRO A 393 26.74 -6.13 16.64
N ALA A 394 25.72 -5.31 16.39
CA ALA A 394 24.50 -5.71 15.65
C ALA A 394 24.50 -5.30 14.18
N ARG A 395 25.47 -4.48 13.73
CA ARG A 395 25.43 -3.91 12.36
C ARG A 395 26.84 -3.65 11.83
N ALA A 396 27.10 -4.07 10.60
CA ALA A 396 28.32 -3.70 9.87
C ALA A 396 28.38 -2.18 9.58
N ALA A 397 29.58 -1.64 9.39
CA ALA A 397 29.79 -0.26 8.98
C ALA A 397 29.17 0.00 7.60
N ARG A 398 28.59 1.21 7.41
CA ARG A 398 27.94 1.60 6.15
C ARG A 398 28.29 3.02 5.76
N THR A 399 28.11 3.35 4.51
CA THR A 399 28.13 4.72 3.99
C THR A 399 26.79 5.02 3.36
N VAL A 400 26.11 6.06 3.85
CA VAL A 400 24.86 6.56 3.25
C VAL A 400 25.17 7.84 2.49
N THR A 401 24.74 7.90 1.23
CA THR A 401 24.87 9.10 0.39
C THR A 401 23.53 9.47 -0.24
N LEU A 402 23.27 10.77 -0.27
CA LEU A 402 22.18 11.34 -1.08
C LEU A 402 22.79 12.40 -2.00
N ARG A 403 22.34 12.42 -3.24
CA ARG A 403 22.81 13.38 -4.24
C ARG A 403 21.62 13.89 -5.03
N LEU A 404 21.51 15.22 -5.14
CA LEU A 404 20.57 15.88 -6.04
C LEU A 404 21.29 16.13 -7.37
N GLU A 405 20.76 15.55 -8.42
CA GLU A 405 21.28 15.61 -9.80
C GLU A 405 20.20 16.14 -10.75
N GLN A 406 20.62 16.53 -11.95
CA GLN A 406 19.70 16.82 -13.06
C GLN A 406 19.79 15.69 -14.09
N VAL A 407 18.67 15.01 -14.35
CA VAL A 407 18.59 13.95 -15.36
C VAL A 407 17.48 14.32 -16.34
N SER A 408 17.82 14.45 -17.62
CA SER A 408 16.85 14.81 -18.66
C SER A 408 16.03 16.06 -18.33
N GLY A 409 16.62 17.04 -17.63
CA GLY A 409 15.98 18.29 -17.23
C GLY A 409 15.06 18.20 -16.01
N LYS A 410 14.97 17.04 -15.34
CA LYS A 410 14.22 16.85 -14.10
C LYS A 410 15.14 16.71 -12.90
N PRO A 411 14.75 17.24 -11.71
CA PRO A 411 15.49 17.05 -10.48
C PRO A 411 15.34 15.60 -9.99
N VAL A 412 16.46 14.94 -9.70
CA VAL A 412 16.53 13.55 -9.23
C VAL A 412 17.35 13.48 -7.96
N VAL A 413 16.80 12.89 -6.90
CA VAL A 413 17.59 12.57 -5.71
C VAL A 413 17.92 11.09 -5.73
N ILE A 414 19.22 10.79 -5.60
CA ILE A 414 19.74 9.42 -5.57
C ILE A 414 20.19 9.12 -4.14
N TYR A 415 19.47 8.23 -3.48
CA TYR A 415 19.82 7.68 -2.17
C TYR A 415 20.59 6.37 -2.37
N MET A 416 21.72 6.22 -1.69
CA MET A 416 22.49 4.98 -1.65
C MET A 416 22.85 4.66 -0.20
N ASP A 417 22.55 3.45 0.24
CA ASP A 417 22.96 2.88 1.53
C ASP A 417 23.81 1.65 1.24
N LEU A 418 25.12 1.79 1.43
CA LEU A 418 26.14 0.85 0.96
C LEU A 418 26.96 0.29 2.14
N PRO A 419 27.45 -0.96 2.07
CA PRO A 419 28.52 -1.42 2.95
C PRO A 419 29.73 -0.45 2.90
N ALA A 420 30.36 -0.21 4.05
CA ALA A 420 31.50 0.71 4.12
C ALA A 420 32.64 0.28 3.17
N GLY A 421 33.24 1.26 2.51
CA GLY A 421 34.33 1.02 1.53
C GLY A 421 33.86 0.57 0.14
N MET A 422 32.55 0.34 -0.05
CA MET A 422 32.01 0.05 -1.37
C MET A 422 31.92 1.33 -2.21
N SER A 423 32.41 1.28 -3.44
CA SER A 423 32.20 2.35 -4.43
C SER A 423 30.72 2.39 -4.87
N ALA A 424 30.30 3.53 -5.43
CA ALA A 424 28.94 3.66 -5.98
C ALA A 424 28.66 2.52 -6.97
N PRO A 425 27.60 1.72 -6.73
CA PRO A 425 27.30 0.54 -7.55
C PRO A 425 26.66 0.88 -8.89
N ILE A 426 26.27 2.12 -9.12
CA ILE A 426 25.74 2.61 -10.39
C ILE A 426 26.44 3.91 -10.80
N ASP A 427 26.42 4.19 -12.11
CA ASP A 427 26.75 5.50 -12.65
C ASP A 427 25.46 6.35 -12.75
N PRO A 428 25.31 7.42 -11.92
CA PRO A 428 24.11 8.27 -11.96
C PRO A 428 23.83 8.89 -13.34
N ALA A 429 24.86 9.17 -14.13
CA ALA A 429 24.69 9.75 -15.46
C ALA A 429 24.02 8.79 -16.47
N ARG A 430 23.92 7.52 -16.14
CA ARG A 430 23.27 6.49 -16.96
C ARG A 430 21.83 6.18 -16.51
N ILE A 431 21.29 6.88 -15.51
CA ILE A 431 19.87 6.80 -15.18
C ILE A 431 19.07 7.39 -16.35
N THR A 432 18.03 6.70 -16.77
CA THR A 432 17.15 7.19 -17.81
C THR A 432 15.73 7.42 -17.29
N LEU A 433 15.08 8.44 -17.85
CA LEU A 433 13.72 8.84 -17.50
C LEU A 433 12.86 8.78 -18.74
N ASP A 434 11.77 7.99 -18.67
CA ASP A 434 10.76 7.94 -19.71
C ASP A 434 9.52 8.68 -19.18
N SER A 435 9.28 9.89 -19.67
CA SER A 435 8.03 10.58 -19.38
C SER A 435 6.90 9.87 -20.13
N PRO A 436 5.77 9.58 -19.47
CA PRO A 436 4.62 9.01 -20.15
C PRO A 436 4.20 9.95 -21.28
N ALA A 437 3.96 9.39 -22.46
CA ALA A 437 3.40 10.17 -23.57
C ALA A 437 2.10 10.80 -23.04
N SER A 438 2.01 12.13 -23.12
CA SER A 438 0.77 12.85 -22.79
C SER A 438 -0.35 12.22 -23.63
N GLY A 439 -1.18 11.40 -22.97
CA GLY A 439 -2.29 10.73 -23.63
C GLY A 439 -3.20 11.77 -24.27
N ARG A 440 -3.34 11.67 -25.59
CA ARG A 440 -4.32 12.42 -26.35
C ARG A 440 -5.70 11.85 -26.11
#